data_e61585c321653a1d0661f6b0c74d7664
#
_entry.id   e61585c321653a1d0661f6b0c74d7664
#
_cell.length_a   1.000
_cell.length_b   1.000
_cell.length_c   1.000
_cell.angle_alpha   90.00
_cell.angle_beta   90.00
_cell.angle_gamma   90.00
#
_symmetry.space_group_name_H-M   'P 1'
#
loop_
_entity.id
_entity.type
_entity.pdbx_description
1 polymer ?
#
loop_
_entity_poly.entity_id
_entity_poly.type
_entity_poly.pdbx_seq_one_letter_code
_entity_poly.pdbx_strand_id
1 'polypeptide(L)'
;TQTTMTIIQKKIQEQYPEASDTLLDLKKLTLQFSDGRNYLDYTNDTRFVTTTLMDSDIILIGSPTFQASIPGTLKNVFDLLPQSAFENKVVGLVMTAGSAKHFLVAEMHLKPIIHYMKGNLVANYVFIEERDFHQATIVNDDVLLRLDKLIEDAIVLTKAYKQVWAEQEASYDF
;
A
#
# COMPACT_ATOMS: atom_id res chain seq x y z
N THR A 1 5.62 -5.08 11.05
CA THR A 1 4.76 -4.43 10.03
C THR A 1 3.77 -3.44 10.66
N GLN A 2 2.92 -3.86 11.61
CA GLN A 2 1.93 -2.97 12.23
C GLN A 2 2.56 -1.69 12.79
N THR A 3 3.60 -1.81 13.61
CA THR A 3 4.36 -0.66 14.15
C THR A 3 4.80 0.30 13.05
N THR A 4 5.35 -0.23 11.96
CA THR A 4 5.82 0.59 10.82
C THR A 4 4.67 1.36 10.18
N MET A 5 3.54 0.71 9.93
CA MET A 5 2.38 1.37 9.31
C MET A 5 1.75 2.42 10.24
N THR A 6 1.78 2.20 11.56
CA THR A 6 1.36 3.22 12.54
C THR A 6 2.29 4.45 12.53
N ILE A 7 3.60 4.23 12.38
CA ILE A 7 4.58 5.33 12.24
C ILE A 7 4.30 6.11 10.94
N ILE A 8 4.07 5.42 9.83
CA ILE A 8 3.72 6.05 8.55
C ILE A 8 2.45 6.89 8.69
N GLN A 9 1.40 6.33 9.28
CA GLN A 9 0.15 7.04 9.52
C GLN A 9 0.36 8.33 10.31
N LYS A 10 1.11 8.25 11.42
CA LYS A 10 1.43 9.42 12.25
C LYS A 10 2.20 10.48 11.45
N LYS A 11 3.22 10.08 10.67
CA LYS A 11 3.97 11.00 9.81
C LYS A 11 3.09 11.68 8.77
N ILE A 12 2.16 10.96 8.14
CA ILE A 12 1.21 11.53 7.19
C ILE A 12 0.33 12.58 7.88
N GLN A 13 -0.24 12.27 9.04
CA GLN A 13 -1.09 13.20 9.80
C GLN A 13 -0.34 14.47 10.25
N GLU A 14 0.94 14.35 10.59
CA GLU A 14 1.78 15.48 11.00
C GLU A 14 2.26 16.34 9.82
N GLN A 15 2.64 15.72 8.70
CA GLN A 15 3.26 16.41 7.55
C GLN A 15 2.26 16.83 6.48
N TYR A 16 1.13 16.13 6.37
CA TYR A 16 0.09 16.33 5.35
C TYR A 16 -1.31 16.34 5.99
N PRO A 17 -1.60 17.30 6.88
CA PRO A 17 -2.85 17.31 7.65
C PRO A 17 -4.12 17.47 6.79
N GLU A 18 -3.95 17.87 5.53
CA GLU A 18 -5.01 17.92 4.54
C GLU A 18 -5.36 16.56 3.94
N ALA A 19 -4.50 15.54 4.11
CA ALA A 19 -4.75 14.21 3.59
C ALA A 19 -5.70 13.43 4.51
N SER A 20 -6.73 12.82 3.92
CA SER A 20 -7.57 11.84 4.61
C SER A 20 -6.88 10.49 4.60
N ASP A 21 -6.62 9.90 5.76
CA ASP A 21 -5.95 8.60 5.86
C ASP A 21 -6.81 7.55 6.59
N THR A 22 -6.68 6.30 6.19
CA THR A 22 -7.31 5.16 6.84
C THR A 22 -6.30 4.02 6.98
N LEU A 23 -6.05 3.57 8.20
CA LEU A 23 -5.19 2.40 8.47
C LEU A 23 -6.04 1.13 8.50
N LEU A 24 -5.84 0.25 7.52
CA LEU A 24 -6.47 -1.06 7.43
C LEU A 24 -5.54 -2.12 8.05
N ASP A 25 -5.81 -2.54 9.28
CA ASP A 25 -5.08 -3.63 9.94
C ASP A 25 -5.81 -4.96 9.69
N LEU A 26 -5.35 -5.72 8.68
CA LEU A 26 -5.96 -6.99 8.27
C LEU A 26 -5.99 -8.04 9.39
N LYS A 27 -5.18 -7.89 10.44
CA LYS A 27 -5.23 -8.78 11.61
C LYS A 27 -6.50 -8.58 12.45
N LYS A 28 -7.08 -7.38 12.41
CA LYS A 28 -8.26 -6.99 13.19
C LYS A 28 -9.56 -7.12 12.41
N LEU A 29 -9.48 -7.40 11.11
CA LEU A 29 -10.62 -7.45 10.20
C LEU A 29 -10.94 -8.90 9.82
N THR A 30 -12.22 -9.19 9.70
CA THR A 30 -12.70 -10.51 9.27
C THR A 30 -13.07 -10.46 7.80
N LEU A 31 -12.13 -10.90 6.94
CA LEU A 31 -12.34 -10.90 5.50
C LEU A 31 -12.92 -12.23 5.01
N GLN A 32 -13.93 -12.14 4.16
CA GLN A 32 -14.40 -13.28 3.38
C GLN A 32 -13.35 -13.64 2.32
N PHE A 33 -13.24 -14.91 1.98
CA PHE A 33 -12.43 -15.32 0.84
C PHE A 33 -13.11 -14.92 -0.47
N SER A 34 -12.30 -14.50 -1.44
CA SER A 34 -12.78 -14.22 -2.79
C SER A 34 -13.41 -15.47 -3.41
N ASP A 35 -14.63 -15.33 -3.91
CA ASP A 35 -15.36 -16.36 -4.64
C ASP A 35 -15.73 -15.92 -6.06
N GLY A 36 -15.13 -14.82 -6.52
CA GLY A 36 -15.31 -14.29 -7.87
C GLY A 36 -16.50 -13.36 -8.06
N ARG A 37 -17.29 -13.08 -7.00
CA ARG A 37 -18.36 -12.07 -7.10
C ARG A 37 -17.81 -10.66 -7.18
N ASN A 38 -18.66 -9.70 -7.55
CA ASN A 38 -18.29 -8.29 -7.54
C ASN A 38 -17.91 -7.82 -6.12
N TYR A 39 -16.87 -6.97 -5.99
CA TYR A 39 -16.43 -6.46 -4.71
C TYR A 39 -17.51 -5.67 -3.94
N LEU A 40 -18.51 -5.15 -4.66
CA LEU A 40 -19.68 -4.48 -4.09
C LEU A 40 -20.71 -5.44 -3.45
N ASP A 41 -20.62 -6.72 -3.71
CA ASP A 41 -21.58 -7.74 -3.20
C ASP A 41 -21.09 -8.36 -1.87
N TYR A 42 -19.88 -8.04 -1.42
CA TYR A 42 -19.42 -8.41 -0.10
C TYR A 42 -20.01 -7.49 0.98
N THR A 43 -19.96 -7.93 2.22
CA THR A 43 -20.53 -7.24 3.38
C THR A 43 -19.48 -7.01 4.49
N ASN A 44 -19.83 -6.23 5.49
CA ASN A 44 -19.02 -5.99 6.70
C ASN A 44 -17.58 -5.55 6.38
N ASP A 45 -16.59 -6.11 7.06
CA ASP A 45 -15.17 -5.74 6.92
C ASP A 45 -14.65 -5.91 5.49
N THR A 46 -15.12 -6.94 4.78
CA THR A 46 -14.72 -7.18 3.38
C THR A 46 -15.16 -6.02 2.49
N ARG A 47 -16.41 -5.60 2.60
CA ARG A 47 -16.92 -4.43 1.87
C ARG A 47 -16.18 -3.15 2.26
N PHE A 48 -15.96 -2.95 3.56
CA PHE A 48 -15.21 -1.78 4.05
C PHE A 48 -13.81 -1.70 3.46
N VAL A 49 -13.05 -2.81 3.47
CA VAL A 49 -11.69 -2.86 2.90
C VAL A 49 -11.71 -2.60 1.40
N THR A 50 -12.58 -3.28 0.65
CA THR A 50 -12.61 -3.15 -0.81
C THR A 50 -13.02 -1.75 -1.25
N THR A 51 -14.04 -1.16 -0.64
CA THR A 51 -14.48 0.21 -0.97
C THR A 51 -13.43 1.25 -0.56
N THR A 52 -12.80 1.12 0.60
CA THR A 52 -11.72 2.02 1.02
C THR A 52 -10.56 2.03 0.01
N LEU A 53 -10.15 0.85 -0.48
CA LEU A 53 -9.08 0.76 -1.48
C LEU A 53 -9.51 1.32 -2.84
N MET A 54 -10.76 1.08 -3.24
CA MET A 54 -11.29 1.61 -4.51
C MET A 54 -11.38 3.15 -4.50
N ASP A 55 -11.68 3.76 -3.35
CA ASP A 55 -11.85 5.21 -3.20
C ASP A 55 -10.53 5.96 -2.91
N SER A 56 -9.43 5.24 -2.66
CA SER A 56 -8.13 5.84 -2.33
C SER A 56 -7.37 6.31 -3.56
N ASP A 57 -6.66 7.43 -3.47
CA ASP A 57 -5.70 7.92 -4.47
C ASP A 57 -4.31 7.30 -4.29
N ILE A 58 -3.93 7.07 -3.02
CA ILE A 58 -2.64 6.51 -2.61
C ILE A 58 -2.90 5.27 -1.75
N ILE A 59 -2.15 4.20 -2.03
CA ILE A 59 -2.20 2.97 -1.25
C ILE A 59 -0.79 2.64 -0.77
N LEU A 60 -0.57 2.70 0.54
CA LEU A 60 0.69 2.27 1.15
C LEU A 60 0.51 0.86 1.72
N ILE A 61 1.17 -0.12 1.13
CA ILE A 61 1.04 -1.53 1.50
C ILE A 61 2.19 -1.94 2.39
N GLY A 62 1.87 -2.25 3.67
CA GLY A 62 2.80 -2.88 4.59
C GLY A 62 2.59 -4.38 4.67
N SER A 63 3.58 -5.17 4.32
CA SER A 63 3.49 -6.63 4.35
C SER A 63 4.64 -7.28 5.11
N PRO A 64 4.37 -8.23 6.02
CA PRO A 64 5.40 -9.15 6.47
C PRO A 64 5.71 -10.17 5.36
N THR A 65 6.85 -10.83 5.49
CA THR A 65 7.19 -11.98 4.65
C THR A 65 6.81 -13.27 5.35
N PHE A 66 5.88 -14.03 4.76
CA PHE A 66 5.46 -15.35 5.24
C PHE A 66 5.80 -16.40 4.18
N GLN A 67 6.52 -17.46 4.58
CA GLN A 67 6.91 -18.55 3.67
C GLN A 67 7.53 -18.04 2.35
N ALA A 68 8.49 -17.10 2.50
CA ALA A 68 9.19 -16.45 1.38
C ALA A 68 8.27 -15.71 0.37
N SER A 69 7.09 -15.29 0.80
CA SER A 69 6.11 -14.58 -0.04
C SER A 69 5.29 -13.60 0.80
N ILE A 70 4.26 -13.01 0.19
CA ILE A 70 3.25 -12.21 0.88
C ILE A 70 2.28 -13.11 1.64
N PRO A 71 1.64 -12.64 2.74
CA PRO A 71 0.62 -13.39 3.43
C PRO A 71 -0.60 -13.70 2.56
N GLY A 72 -1.23 -14.84 2.77
CA GLY A 72 -2.47 -15.22 2.06
C GLY A 72 -3.62 -14.23 2.28
N THR A 73 -3.69 -13.59 3.45
CA THR A 73 -4.68 -12.52 3.73
C THR A 73 -4.49 -11.30 2.82
N LEU A 74 -3.25 -10.90 2.54
CA LEU A 74 -2.98 -9.81 1.61
C LEU A 74 -3.29 -10.22 0.17
N LYS A 75 -2.93 -11.44 -0.22
CA LYS A 75 -3.29 -11.98 -1.55
C LYS A 75 -4.81 -12.01 -1.74
N ASN A 76 -5.56 -12.41 -0.71
CA ASN A 76 -7.02 -12.41 -0.75
C ASN A 76 -7.61 -10.99 -0.96
N VAL A 77 -7.02 -9.96 -0.38
CA VAL A 77 -7.45 -8.57 -0.63
C VAL A 77 -7.36 -8.22 -2.12
N PHE A 78 -6.27 -8.61 -2.80
CA PHE A 78 -6.16 -8.39 -4.25
C PHE A 78 -7.19 -9.20 -5.05
N ASP A 79 -7.45 -10.44 -4.64
CA ASP A 79 -8.43 -11.32 -5.30
C ASP A 79 -9.88 -10.84 -5.13
N LEU A 80 -10.17 -10.05 -4.10
CA LEU A 80 -11.48 -9.42 -3.87
C LEU A 80 -11.73 -8.19 -4.76
N LEU A 81 -10.68 -7.63 -5.38
CA LEU A 81 -10.73 -6.39 -6.15
C LEU A 81 -10.80 -6.65 -7.66
N PRO A 82 -11.37 -5.74 -8.45
CA PRO A 82 -11.31 -5.84 -9.91
C PRO A 82 -9.89 -5.65 -10.44
N GLN A 83 -9.61 -6.16 -11.63
CA GLN A 83 -8.31 -6.10 -12.29
C GLN A 83 -7.75 -4.68 -12.41
N SER A 84 -8.61 -3.68 -12.60
CA SER A 84 -8.21 -2.27 -12.73
C SER A 84 -8.29 -1.48 -11.42
N ALA A 85 -8.33 -2.17 -10.26
CA ALA A 85 -8.55 -1.52 -8.97
C ALA A 85 -7.54 -0.44 -8.61
N PHE A 86 -6.32 -0.53 -9.13
CA PHE A 86 -5.26 0.44 -8.85
C PHE A 86 -4.94 1.37 -10.02
N GLU A 87 -5.78 1.37 -11.06
CA GLU A 87 -5.65 2.30 -12.16
C GLU A 87 -5.75 3.75 -11.65
N ASN A 88 -4.83 4.59 -12.09
CA ASN A 88 -4.70 5.99 -11.66
C ASN A 88 -4.36 6.19 -10.17
N LYS A 89 -3.93 5.15 -9.47
CA LYS A 89 -3.51 5.24 -8.07
C LYS A 89 -1.99 5.08 -7.95
N VAL A 90 -1.42 5.74 -6.94
CA VAL A 90 -0.01 5.57 -6.57
C VAL A 90 0.10 4.54 -5.45
N VAL A 91 1.01 3.59 -5.60
CA VAL A 91 1.20 2.51 -4.64
C VAL A 91 2.63 2.52 -4.10
N GLY A 92 2.77 2.65 -2.79
CA GLY A 92 4.04 2.52 -2.08
C GLY A 92 4.10 1.21 -1.29
N LEU A 93 5.30 0.60 -1.21
CA LEU A 93 5.47 -0.72 -0.59
C LEU A 93 6.45 -0.67 0.58
N VAL A 94 6.07 -1.35 1.66
CA VAL A 94 6.92 -1.59 2.83
C VAL A 94 6.90 -3.09 3.14
N MET A 95 8.08 -3.71 3.13
CA MET A 95 8.23 -5.13 3.46
C MET A 95 8.99 -5.31 4.76
N THR A 96 8.50 -6.20 5.62
CA THR A 96 9.21 -6.58 6.85
C THR A 96 9.56 -8.06 6.82
N ALA A 97 10.77 -8.42 7.24
CA ALA A 97 11.22 -9.81 7.29
C ALA A 97 12.21 -10.03 8.43
N GLY A 98 12.39 -11.29 8.84
CA GLY A 98 13.37 -11.68 9.84
C GLY A 98 14.84 -11.59 9.36
N SER A 99 15.08 -11.53 8.05
CA SER A 99 16.43 -11.45 7.49
C SER A 99 16.46 -10.87 6.09
N ALA A 100 17.64 -10.38 5.65
CA ALA A 100 17.90 -9.84 4.33
C ALA A 100 17.65 -10.84 3.17
N LYS A 101 17.57 -12.14 3.45
CA LYS A 101 17.32 -13.17 2.41
C LYS A 101 16.01 -12.95 1.64
N HIS A 102 15.08 -12.23 2.22
CA HIS A 102 13.76 -11.97 1.64
C HIS A 102 13.64 -10.58 0.98
N PHE A 103 14.77 -9.90 0.75
CA PHE A 103 14.77 -8.56 0.16
C PHE A 103 13.99 -8.48 -1.15
N LEU A 104 14.13 -9.49 -2.02
CA LEU A 104 13.48 -9.49 -3.33
C LEU A 104 12.00 -9.92 -3.33
N VAL A 105 11.40 -10.24 -2.19
CA VAL A 105 9.98 -10.66 -2.14
C VAL A 105 9.05 -9.60 -2.71
N ALA A 106 9.30 -8.32 -2.44
CA ALA A 106 8.51 -7.24 -3.04
C ALA A 106 8.59 -7.24 -4.56
N GLU A 107 9.81 -7.39 -5.11
CA GLU A 107 10.06 -7.40 -6.56
C GLU A 107 9.39 -8.58 -7.25
N MET A 108 9.51 -9.76 -6.67
CA MET A 108 9.14 -11.03 -7.33
C MET A 108 7.68 -11.40 -7.10
N HIS A 109 7.06 -10.96 -5.99
CA HIS A 109 5.73 -11.42 -5.59
C HIS A 109 4.69 -10.31 -5.50
N LEU A 110 5.08 -9.09 -5.07
CA LEU A 110 4.11 -8.01 -4.83
C LEU A 110 4.00 -7.04 -6.01
N LYS A 111 5.12 -6.53 -6.52
CA LYS A 111 5.12 -5.61 -7.67
C LYS A 111 4.41 -6.18 -8.90
N PRO A 112 4.58 -7.47 -9.30
CA PRO A 112 3.85 -8.02 -10.43
C PRO A 112 2.33 -7.96 -10.28
N ILE A 113 1.81 -8.17 -9.05
CA ILE A 113 0.38 -8.06 -8.75
C ILE A 113 -0.08 -6.62 -8.95
N ILE A 114 0.65 -5.67 -8.35
CA ILE A 114 0.29 -4.24 -8.45
C ILE A 114 0.31 -3.76 -9.90
N HIS A 115 1.32 -4.15 -10.69
CA HIS A 115 1.40 -3.81 -12.12
C HIS A 115 0.24 -4.43 -12.90
N TYR A 116 -0.12 -5.69 -12.64
CA TYR A 116 -1.27 -6.33 -13.26
C TYR A 116 -2.58 -5.60 -12.94
N MET A 117 -2.70 -5.07 -11.73
CA MET A 117 -3.84 -4.27 -11.27
C MET A 117 -3.74 -2.77 -11.67
N LYS A 118 -2.79 -2.42 -12.57
CA LYS A 118 -2.55 -1.08 -13.15
C LYS A 118 -2.12 0.00 -12.17
N GLY A 119 -1.54 -0.35 -11.02
CA GLY A 119 -1.02 0.60 -10.04
C GLY A 119 0.28 1.26 -10.48
N ASN A 120 0.43 2.55 -10.18
CA ASN A 120 1.66 3.31 -10.38
C ASN A 120 2.55 3.18 -9.15
N LEU A 121 3.58 2.35 -9.23
CA LEU A 121 4.48 2.10 -8.11
C LEU A 121 5.44 3.26 -7.84
N VAL A 122 5.60 3.62 -6.57
CA VAL A 122 6.77 4.38 -6.13
C VAL A 122 8.03 3.54 -6.42
N ALA A 123 9.06 4.16 -7.00
CA ALA A 123 10.22 3.45 -7.54
C ALA A 123 10.91 2.55 -6.49
N ASN A 124 11.11 3.08 -5.28
CA ASN A 124 11.79 2.37 -4.21
C ASN A 124 10.80 1.94 -3.12
N TYR A 125 10.82 0.65 -2.77
CA TYR A 125 10.14 0.17 -1.57
C TYR A 125 11.06 0.18 -0.36
N VAL A 126 10.49 0.19 0.82
CA VAL A 126 11.24 0.12 2.08
C VAL A 126 11.24 -1.31 2.59
N PHE A 127 12.43 -1.90 2.68
CA PHE A 127 12.64 -3.20 3.31
C PHE A 127 13.19 -3.00 4.72
N ILE A 128 12.60 -3.69 5.70
CA ILE A 128 12.93 -3.55 7.12
C ILE A 128 13.17 -4.94 7.69
N GLU A 129 14.32 -5.13 8.32
CA GLU A 129 14.67 -6.37 8.99
C GLU A 129 14.32 -6.33 10.48
N GLU A 130 14.26 -7.50 11.10
CA GLU A 130 14.03 -7.61 12.55
C GLU A 130 15.06 -6.83 13.36
N ARG A 131 16.33 -6.79 12.94
CA ARG A 131 17.42 -6.06 13.59
C ARG A 131 17.24 -4.53 13.58
N ASP A 132 16.39 -4.00 12.70
CA ASP A 132 16.09 -2.57 12.64
C ASP A 132 15.09 -2.14 13.73
N PHE A 133 14.56 -3.11 14.48
CA PHE A 133 13.65 -2.86 15.60
C PHE A 133 14.33 -3.13 16.94
N HIS A 134 14.03 -2.29 17.93
CA HIS A 134 14.19 -2.61 19.33
C HIS A 134 12.83 -2.54 20.01
N GLN A 135 12.34 -3.68 20.51
CA GLN A 135 10.96 -3.82 20.99
C GLN A 135 9.95 -3.39 19.88
N ALA A 136 9.13 -2.38 20.15
CA ALA A 136 8.13 -1.86 19.19
C ALA A 136 8.59 -0.55 18.52
N THR A 137 9.91 -0.27 18.46
CA THR A 137 10.46 0.98 17.92
C THR A 137 11.45 0.67 16.80
N ILE A 138 11.39 1.41 15.71
CA ILE A 138 12.43 1.39 14.67
C ILE A 138 13.61 2.20 15.20
N VAL A 139 14.79 1.57 15.30
CA VAL A 139 16.01 2.17 15.82
C VAL A 139 17.04 2.50 14.73
N ASN A 140 16.74 2.14 13.48
CA ASN A 140 17.58 2.43 12.33
C ASN A 140 17.10 3.72 11.66
N ASP A 141 17.89 4.79 11.79
CA ASP A 141 17.54 6.11 11.22
C ASP A 141 17.44 6.09 9.69
N ASP A 142 18.24 5.25 9.00
CA ASP A 142 18.14 5.09 7.55
C ASP A 142 16.77 4.53 7.14
N VAL A 143 16.21 3.62 7.93
CA VAL A 143 14.84 3.12 7.69
C VAL A 143 13.84 4.27 7.83
N LEU A 144 13.96 5.10 8.86
CA LEU A 144 13.06 6.24 9.07
C LEU A 144 13.13 7.25 7.92
N LEU A 145 14.33 7.56 7.43
CA LEU A 145 14.53 8.44 6.26
C LEU A 145 13.91 7.85 4.99
N ARG A 146 14.06 6.54 4.77
CA ARG A 146 13.45 5.85 3.61
C ARG A 146 11.92 5.83 3.70
N LEU A 147 11.34 5.73 4.89
CA LEU A 147 9.89 5.85 5.09
C LEU A 147 9.40 7.27 4.77
N ASP A 148 10.12 8.30 5.23
CA ASP A 148 9.80 9.70 4.89
C ASP A 148 9.85 9.91 3.38
N LYS A 149 10.88 9.40 2.72
CA LYS A 149 11.03 9.50 1.28
C LYS A 149 9.94 8.76 0.51
N LEU A 150 9.51 7.59 0.98
CA LEU A 150 8.41 6.84 0.39
C LEU A 150 7.09 7.63 0.43
N ILE A 151 6.79 8.26 1.57
CA ILE A 151 5.59 9.10 1.75
C ILE A 151 5.67 10.31 0.82
N GLU A 152 6.79 11.04 0.84
CA GLU A 152 7.00 12.20 -0.02
C GLU A 152 6.81 11.86 -1.50
N ASP A 153 7.47 10.79 -1.98
CA ASP A 153 7.40 10.37 -3.38
C ASP A 153 5.97 9.97 -3.77
N ALA A 154 5.24 9.27 -2.90
CA ALA A 154 3.85 8.91 -3.15
C ALA A 154 2.95 10.15 -3.30
N ILE A 155 3.12 11.14 -2.44
CA ILE A 155 2.37 12.41 -2.49
C ILE A 155 2.72 13.21 -3.75
N VAL A 156 4.01 13.36 -4.06
CA VAL A 156 4.49 14.12 -5.22
C VAL A 156 3.99 13.49 -6.52
N LEU A 157 4.13 12.17 -6.65
CA LEU A 157 3.65 11.45 -7.84
C LEU A 157 2.14 11.59 -8.02
N THR A 158 1.37 11.47 -6.94
CA THR A 158 -0.09 11.61 -7.00
C THR A 158 -0.50 13.01 -7.46
N LYS A 159 0.14 14.06 -6.92
CA LYS A 159 -0.12 15.44 -7.33
C LYS A 159 0.22 15.65 -8.81
N ALA A 160 1.38 15.14 -9.27
CA ALA A 160 1.82 15.24 -10.66
C ALA A 160 0.85 14.52 -11.62
N TYR A 161 0.44 13.30 -11.30
CA TYR A 161 -0.52 12.56 -12.13
C TYR A 161 -1.89 13.26 -12.20
N LYS A 162 -2.43 13.70 -11.06
CA LYS A 162 -3.72 14.40 -11.04
C LYS A 162 -3.69 15.69 -11.86
N GLN A 163 -2.60 16.45 -11.80
CA GLN A 163 -2.44 17.66 -12.60
C GLN A 163 -2.42 17.34 -14.10
N VAL A 164 -1.61 16.37 -14.53
CA VAL A 164 -1.50 16.01 -15.95
C VAL A 164 -2.81 15.46 -16.50
N TRP A 165 -3.51 14.63 -15.72
CA TRP A 165 -4.81 14.10 -16.16
C TRP A 165 -5.86 15.19 -16.26
N ALA A 166 -5.94 16.12 -15.31
CA ALA A 166 -6.86 17.26 -15.37
C ALA A 166 -6.58 18.15 -16.61
N GLU A 167 -5.32 18.37 -16.95
CA GLU A 167 -4.91 19.12 -18.15
C GLU A 167 -5.33 18.39 -19.43
N GLN A 168 -5.19 17.05 -19.48
CA GLN A 168 -5.62 16.25 -20.63
C GLN A 168 -7.15 16.26 -20.78
N GLU A 169 -7.90 16.05 -19.72
CA GLU A 169 -9.38 16.09 -19.75
C GLU A 169 -9.86 17.46 -20.25
N ALA A 170 -9.31 18.55 -19.75
CA ALA A 170 -9.65 19.90 -20.20
C ALA A 170 -9.35 20.14 -21.69
N SER A 171 -8.41 19.37 -22.28
CA SER A 171 -8.07 19.47 -23.72
C SER A 171 -9.06 18.76 -24.65
N TYR A 172 -9.92 17.88 -24.12
CA TYR A 172 -10.93 17.15 -24.87
C TYR A 172 -12.32 17.79 -24.83
N ASP A 173 -12.54 18.80 -23.99
CA ASP A 173 -13.78 19.58 -23.94
C ASP A 173 -13.81 20.61 -25.11
N PHE A 174 -14.18 20.12 -26.30
CA PHE A 174 -14.57 20.92 -27.46
C PHE A 174 -15.95 20.54 -27.95
#